data_3fc3b2fc8ba7a24ac1a06f3e54ff204e
#
_entry.id   3fc3b2fc8ba7a24ac1a06f3e54ff204e
#
_cell.length_a   1.000
_cell.length_b   1.000
_cell.length_c   1.000
_cell.angle_alpha   90.00
_cell.angle_beta   90.00
_cell.angle_gamma   90.00
#
_symmetry.space_group_name_H-M   'P 1'
#
loop_
_entity.id
_entity.type
_entity.pdbx_description
1 polymer ?
#
loop_
_entity_poly.entity_id
_entity_poly.type
_entity_poly.pdbx_seq_one_letter_code
_entity_poly.pdbx_strand_id
1 'polypeptide(L)'
;MLIQPRFVFPWYLSRWAFGVTALLAAAPLAAQTASTPDEALGPILDAQTLAVARLDLTKVDAKALVQELRAILGPALDATDERLQGVEGGLRTTLQTLQEAGIRELFAVVSIKGVYEAWGLAVAKLPSEEDAQRAAQRIRPLLDQTAFQVEAVGPRLWIGPPAAIAQRKSQTPAARPDLLEALQAAPPAAIQIVLAPGGDQRRAVREMLPRLPEVLGGGPAGAVVDGALSLTATVDLPPQLGARAMLKARDAQTASELKTIVVRGLDWMGQQEEVTKQVSWPVLRPLLEPQTQADMLTWDWSTDPKSTLLLNVLRSAIVASHESARRAARMNQLKQIGLAMHVYHDAHGRMPPQAIRSKEGKPLLSWRVALLPYLENKALYDQFRLDEPWDSEHNRRLLDRMPAVYADPLVQTVRKEAGLTPFVVPLTRRPPEVHLPSPPGRSRDQARPPKELLAIFDPPDGTPLAWIIDGTSNTILVLKVAPQAAVPWTKPDDWIYDPEKPLQGLFPEDPQPQQQRIALAAFADGSVRVLSAAIQPDVFRRLILMNDGQLVGEY
;
A
#
# COMPACT_ATOMS: atom_id res chain seq x y z
N MET A 1 -29.65 13.65 3.49
CA MET A 1 -28.67 12.92 2.65
C MET A 1 -27.32 13.57 2.92
N LEU A 2 -26.69 13.16 4.02
CA LEU A 2 -25.44 13.72 4.55
C LEU A 2 -24.29 12.84 4.07
N ILE A 3 -23.49 13.35 3.15
CA ILE A 3 -22.25 12.72 2.70
C ILE A 3 -21.23 12.87 3.83
N GLN A 4 -20.93 11.76 4.53
CA GLN A 4 -19.81 11.70 5.46
C GLN A 4 -18.50 11.78 4.65
N PRO A 5 -17.57 12.67 4.99
CA PRO A 5 -16.24 12.69 4.36
C PRO A 5 -15.45 11.47 4.84
N ARG A 6 -15.33 10.46 3.98
CA ARG A 6 -14.37 9.36 4.19
C ARG A 6 -12.97 9.92 4.13
N PHE A 7 -12.26 9.86 5.23
CA PHE A 7 -10.85 10.21 5.35
C PHE A 7 -9.99 9.47 4.32
N VAL A 8 -9.50 10.18 3.31
CA VAL A 8 -8.60 9.67 2.24
C VAL A 8 -7.12 9.97 2.57
N PHE A 9 -6.79 10.28 3.82
CA PHE A 9 -5.46 10.77 4.22
C PHE A 9 -4.34 9.71 4.35
N PRO A 10 -4.58 8.39 4.58
CA PRO A 10 -3.47 7.43 4.76
C PRO A 10 -2.81 6.94 3.46
N TRP A 11 -3.45 7.10 2.30
CA TRP A 11 -3.00 6.47 1.04
C TRP A 11 -1.81 7.18 0.39
N TYR A 12 -1.65 8.47 0.65
CA TYR A 12 -0.61 9.28 0.02
C TYR A 12 0.75 9.17 0.72
N LEU A 13 0.80 8.99 2.03
CA LEU A 13 2.05 8.88 2.80
C LEU A 13 2.81 7.57 2.52
N SER A 14 2.13 6.45 2.25
CA SER A 14 2.78 5.16 1.98
C SER A 14 3.48 5.11 0.61
N ARG A 15 2.95 5.78 -0.41
CA ARG A 15 3.60 5.86 -1.74
C ARG A 15 4.80 6.80 -1.76
N TRP A 16 4.80 7.83 -0.91
CA TRP A 16 5.94 8.73 -0.74
C TRP A 16 7.12 8.08 -0.03
N ALA A 17 6.87 7.25 0.97
CA ALA A 17 7.91 6.47 1.64
C ALA A 17 8.64 5.52 0.68
N PHE A 18 7.94 4.93 -0.30
CA PHE A 18 8.56 4.08 -1.32
C PHE A 18 9.43 4.86 -2.33
N GLY A 19 9.09 6.10 -2.67
CA GLY A 19 9.88 6.93 -3.57
C GLY A 19 11.20 7.40 -2.92
N VAL A 20 11.20 7.64 -1.62
CA VAL A 20 12.40 8.07 -0.87
C VAL A 20 13.28 6.89 -0.48
N THR A 21 12.71 5.71 -0.16
CA THR A 21 13.48 4.50 0.18
C THR A 21 14.19 3.87 -1.03
N ALA A 22 13.76 4.12 -2.26
CA ALA A 22 14.47 3.67 -3.46
C ALA A 22 15.76 4.48 -3.76
N LEU A 23 16.02 5.57 -3.02
CA LEU A 23 17.10 6.52 -3.28
C LEU A 23 18.27 6.47 -2.30
N LEU A 24 18.29 5.57 -1.32
CA LEU A 24 19.26 5.62 -0.22
C LEU A 24 20.25 4.45 -0.22
N ALA A 25 21.39 4.59 -0.90
CA ALA A 25 22.55 3.70 -0.70
C ALA A 25 23.91 4.19 -1.23
N ALA A 26 24.94 4.64 -0.42
CA ALA A 26 26.39 4.44 -0.42
C ALA A 26 27.41 5.49 -0.11
N ALA A 27 28.61 5.19 0.28
CA ALA A 27 29.70 6.02 0.82
C ALA A 27 30.94 6.19 -0.11
N PRO A 28 32.12 6.71 0.32
CA PRO A 28 32.43 8.15 0.19
C PRO A 28 33.54 8.46 -0.82
N LEU A 29 33.70 9.69 -1.32
CA LEU A 29 34.97 10.31 -1.66
C LEU A 29 34.93 11.83 -2.01
N ALA A 30 35.98 12.49 -1.65
CA ALA A 30 36.51 13.81 -2.09
C ALA A 30 35.65 15.08 -2.01
N ALA A 31 36.22 16.08 -1.39
CA ALA A 31 35.64 17.39 -1.10
C ALA A 31 35.25 18.19 -2.35
N GLN A 32 33.97 18.28 -2.62
CA GLN A 32 33.37 19.34 -3.42
C GLN A 32 32.50 20.19 -2.49
N THR A 33 32.47 21.49 -2.69
CA THR A 33 31.62 22.41 -1.94
C THR A 33 30.16 22.07 -2.17
N ALA A 34 29.36 22.01 -1.09
CA ALA A 34 27.90 21.85 -1.18
C ALA A 34 27.32 22.97 -2.06
N SER A 35 26.43 22.62 -2.98
CA SER A 35 25.72 23.61 -3.79
C SER A 35 24.74 24.39 -2.93
N THR A 36 24.59 25.70 -3.17
CA THR A 36 23.52 26.43 -2.49
C THR A 36 22.15 25.94 -2.97
N PRO A 37 21.11 25.90 -2.10
CA PRO A 37 19.75 25.51 -2.52
C PRO A 37 19.25 26.35 -3.71
N ASP A 38 19.60 27.64 -3.78
CA ASP A 38 19.20 28.52 -4.88
C ASP A 38 19.80 28.08 -6.22
N GLU A 39 21.09 27.74 -6.23
CA GLU A 39 21.75 27.24 -7.43
C GLU A 39 21.16 25.90 -7.94
N ALA A 40 20.73 25.06 -7.05
CA ALA A 40 20.13 23.76 -7.41
C ALA A 40 18.68 23.92 -7.86
N LEU A 41 17.88 24.66 -7.09
CA LEU A 41 16.43 24.71 -7.17
C LEU A 41 15.89 25.92 -7.94
N GLY A 42 16.54 27.10 -7.87
CA GLY A 42 16.02 28.34 -8.46
C GLY A 42 15.45 28.18 -9.87
N PRO A 43 16.16 27.55 -10.81
CA PRO A 43 15.68 27.35 -12.18
C PRO A 43 14.50 26.38 -12.34
N ILE A 44 14.12 25.65 -11.28
CA ILE A 44 13.09 24.62 -11.33
C ILE A 44 11.89 24.91 -10.41
N LEU A 45 11.95 25.97 -9.62
CA LEU A 45 10.80 26.42 -8.84
C LEU A 45 9.80 27.18 -9.71
N ASP A 46 8.53 27.09 -9.39
CA ASP A 46 7.45 27.83 -10.03
C ASP A 46 6.36 28.24 -9.03
N ALA A 47 5.37 28.96 -9.52
CA ALA A 47 4.24 29.41 -8.72
C ALA A 47 3.41 28.22 -8.14
N GLN A 48 3.46 27.05 -8.77
CA GLN A 48 2.73 25.85 -8.33
C GLN A 48 3.53 25.00 -7.34
N THR A 49 4.79 25.34 -7.10
CA THR A 49 5.62 24.60 -6.12
C THR A 49 5.07 24.80 -4.71
N LEU A 50 4.73 23.71 -4.06
CA LEU A 50 4.16 23.65 -2.72
C LEU A 50 5.22 23.38 -1.66
N ALA A 51 6.17 22.48 -1.99
CA ALA A 51 7.18 22.04 -1.05
C ALA A 51 8.50 21.72 -1.76
N VAL A 52 9.59 21.85 -1.00
CA VAL A 52 10.92 21.40 -1.38
C VAL A 52 11.48 20.51 -0.26
N ALA A 53 12.28 19.52 -0.64
CA ALA A 53 13.02 18.72 0.31
C ALA A 53 14.49 18.64 -0.11
N ARG A 54 15.39 18.50 0.86
CA ARG A 54 16.81 18.22 0.68
C ARG A 54 17.17 16.95 1.40
N LEU A 55 17.89 16.07 0.72
CA LEU A 55 18.49 14.87 1.27
C LEU A 55 20.00 14.99 1.14
N ASP A 56 20.69 15.02 2.28
CA ASP A 56 22.16 15.03 2.36
C ASP A 56 22.64 13.56 2.43
N LEU A 57 23.12 13.05 1.30
CA LEU A 57 23.60 11.67 1.18
C LEU A 57 24.88 11.40 1.99
N THR A 58 25.60 12.45 2.40
CA THR A 58 26.80 12.31 3.22
C THR A 58 26.50 11.95 4.67
N LYS A 59 25.25 12.16 5.10
CA LYS A 59 24.75 11.86 6.45
C LYS A 59 23.97 10.54 6.52
N VAL A 60 23.98 9.75 5.44
CA VAL A 60 23.25 8.49 5.38
C VAL A 60 24.20 7.32 5.64
N ASP A 61 24.02 6.62 6.77
CA ASP A 61 24.66 5.35 7.06
C ASP A 61 23.70 4.19 6.74
N ALA A 62 23.98 3.51 5.62
CA ALA A 62 23.14 2.40 5.16
C ALA A 62 23.02 1.26 6.18
N LYS A 63 24.12 0.95 6.87
CA LYS A 63 24.15 -0.14 7.85
C LYS A 63 23.30 0.21 9.08
N ALA A 64 23.50 1.41 9.62
CA ALA A 64 22.72 1.89 10.75
C ALA A 64 21.24 2.03 10.41
N LEU A 65 20.92 2.51 9.20
CA LEU A 65 19.54 2.62 8.73
C LEU A 65 18.85 1.24 8.63
N VAL A 66 19.53 0.23 8.07
CA VAL A 66 18.97 -1.12 7.96
C VAL A 66 18.85 -1.79 9.32
N GLN A 67 19.79 -1.56 10.23
CA GLN A 67 19.69 -2.04 11.60
C GLN A 67 18.45 -1.45 12.31
N GLU A 68 18.18 -0.16 12.12
CA GLU A 68 16.99 0.47 12.69
C GLU A 68 15.71 -0.02 12.01
N LEU A 69 15.71 -0.17 10.69
CA LEU A 69 14.58 -0.79 9.97
C LEU A 69 14.31 -2.22 10.45
N ARG A 70 15.36 -3.00 10.75
CA ARG A 70 15.20 -4.33 11.37
C ARG A 70 14.60 -4.24 12.77
N ALA A 71 15.03 -3.28 13.59
CA ALA A 71 14.45 -3.06 14.91
C ALA A 71 12.97 -2.64 14.82
N ILE A 72 12.62 -1.83 13.81
CA ILE A 72 11.25 -1.37 13.55
C ILE A 72 10.38 -2.51 12.97
N LEU A 73 10.87 -3.27 12.02
CA LEU A 73 10.10 -4.28 11.26
C LEU A 73 10.32 -5.71 11.78
N GLY A 74 11.32 -5.92 12.62
CA GLY A 74 11.81 -7.23 13.07
C GLY A 74 10.77 -8.18 13.65
N PRO A 75 9.73 -7.74 14.36
CA PRO A 75 8.64 -8.64 14.77
C PRO A 75 7.72 -9.09 13.62
N ALA A 76 7.78 -8.39 12.48
CA ALA A 76 7.00 -8.71 11.28
C ALA A 76 7.82 -9.44 10.19
N LEU A 77 9.14 -9.58 10.42
CA LEU A 77 10.09 -10.19 9.49
C LEU A 77 10.96 -11.18 10.26
N ASP A 78 11.06 -12.39 9.75
CA ASP A 78 11.94 -13.41 10.32
C ASP A 78 13.41 -12.91 10.28
N ALA A 79 14.17 -13.09 11.36
CA ALA A 79 15.55 -12.60 11.51
C ALA A 79 16.53 -13.16 10.44
N THR A 80 16.11 -14.24 9.76
CA THR A 80 16.86 -14.91 8.67
C THR A 80 16.40 -14.46 7.27
N ASP A 81 15.55 -13.43 7.14
CA ASP A 81 14.97 -13.04 5.85
C ASP A 81 16.07 -12.52 4.90
N GLU A 82 16.43 -13.35 3.91
CA GLU A 82 17.36 -13.02 2.82
C GLU A 82 16.95 -11.73 2.09
N ARG A 83 15.67 -11.35 2.17
CA ARG A 83 15.16 -10.09 1.58
C ARG A 83 15.73 -8.86 2.27
N LEU A 84 15.93 -8.88 3.61
CA LEU A 84 16.55 -7.77 4.33
C LEU A 84 18.05 -7.63 3.98
N GLN A 85 18.73 -8.76 3.74
CA GLN A 85 20.10 -8.72 3.22
C GLN A 85 20.13 -8.16 1.80
N GLY A 86 19.15 -8.53 0.96
CA GLY A 86 18.98 -7.96 -0.37
C GLY A 86 18.68 -6.45 -0.32
N VAL A 87 17.84 -6.00 0.61
CA VAL A 87 17.55 -4.57 0.83
C VAL A 87 18.80 -3.83 1.28
N GLU A 88 19.59 -4.38 2.22
CA GLU A 88 20.86 -3.78 2.66
C GLU A 88 21.86 -3.67 1.51
N GLY A 89 22.03 -4.75 0.75
CA GLY A 89 22.90 -4.78 -0.42
C GLY A 89 22.45 -3.79 -1.49
N GLY A 90 21.17 -3.77 -1.83
CA GLY A 90 20.59 -2.84 -2.78
C GLY A 90 20.74 -1.39 -2.34
N LEU A 91 20.43 -1.12 -1.07
CA LEU A 91 20.59 0.21 -0.47
C LEU A 91 22.03 0.67 -0.56
N ARG A 92 23.00 -0.13 -0.13
CA ARG A 92 24.43 0.19 -0.19
C ARG A 92 24.92 0.43 -1.62
N THR A 93 24.54 -0.45 -2.56
CA THR A 93 24.91 -0.32 -3.98
C THR A 93 24.37 0.97 -4.59
N THR A 94 23.10 1.31 -4.36
CA THR A 94 22.50 2.54 -4.88
C THR A 94 23.20 3.78 -4.30
N LEU A 95 23.46 3.88 -2.97
CA LEU A 95 24.19 4.98 -2.38
C LEU A 95 25.60 5.07 -2.97
N GLN A 96 26.32 3.98 -3.14
CA GLN A 96 27.63 3.95 -3.75
C GLN A 96 27.60 4.46 -5.21
N THR A 97 26.64 4.05 -5.98
CA THR A 97 26.48 4.52 -7.36
C THR A 97 26.20 6.02 -7.43
N LEU A 98 25.32 6.55 -6.56
CA LEU A 98 25.00 7.98 -6.52
C LEU A 98 26.22 8.83 -6.14
N GLN A 99 27.00 8.41 -5.15
CA GLN A 99 28.18 9.17 -4.73
C GLN A 99 29.34 9.04 -5.72
N GLU A 100 29.56 7.87 -6.32
CA GLU A 100 30.51 7.69 -7.41
C GLU A 100 30.11 8.48 -8.67
N ALA A 101 28.80 8.80 -8.81
CA ALA A 101 28.30 9.73 -9.80
C ALA A 101 28.48 11.20 -9.40
N GLY A 102 29.08 11.50 -8.23
CA GLY A 102 29.31 12.84 -7.73
C GLY A 102 28.10 13.49 -7.06
N ILE A 103 27.02 12.74 -6.81
CA ILE A 103 25.82 13.26 -6.18
C ILE A 103 25.98 13.18 -4.66
N ARG A 104 25.92 14.32 -3.98
CA ARG A 104 25.98 14.43 -2.51
C ARG A 104 24.67 14.82 -1.90
N GLU A 105 23.91 15.60 -2.64
CA GLU A 105 22.64 16.15 -2.22
C GLU A 105 21.60 15.89 -3.30
N LEU A 106 20.43 15.51 -2.88
CA LEU A 106 19.25 15.42 -3.72
C LEU A 106 18.21 16.40 -3.23
N PHE A 107 17.66 17.16 -4.14
CA PHE A 107 16.54 18.05 -3.86
C PHE A 107 15.29 17.49 -4.52
N ALA A 108 14.18 17.46 -3.81
CA ALA A 108 12.88 17.10 -4.36
C ALA A 108 12.00 18.36 -4.42
N VAL A 109 11.28 18.49 -5.53
CA VAL A 109 10.31 19.57 -5.75
C VAL A 109 8.93 18.97 -5.90
N VAL A 110 7.97 19.47 -5.13
CA VAL A 110 6.60 19.01 -5.13
C VAL A 110 5.67 20.14 -5.52
N SER A 111 4.93 19.95 -6.60
CA SER A 111 3.85 20.85 -7.02
C SER A 111 2.48 20.30 -6.58
N ILE A 112 1.43 21.14 -6.63
CA ILE A 112 0.06 20.70 -6.33
C ILE A 112 -0.35 19.54 -7.24
N LYS A 113 -0.07 19.62 -8.53
CA LYS A 113 -0.39 18.54 -9.47
C LYS A 113 0.32 17.25 -9.09
N GLY A 114 1.61 17.33 -8.72
CA GLY A 114 2.39 16.18 -8.24
C GLY A 114 1.83 15.53 -6.98
N VAL A 115 1.15 16.28 -6.11
CA VAL A 115 0.45 15.71 -4.94
C VAL A 115 -0.70 14.81 -5.39
N TYR A 116 -1.51 15.23 -6.35
CA TYR A 116 -2.63 14.42 -6.86
C TYR A 116 -2.17 13.22 -7.68
N GLU A 117 -1.10 13.37 -8.45
CA GLU A 117 -0.55 12.32 -9.31
C GLU A 117 0.48 11.43 -8.58
N ALA A 118 0.73 11.72 -7.29
CA ALA A 118 1.66 11.01 -6.40
C ALA A 118 3.10 10.92 -6.95
N TRP A 119 3.59 11.98 -7.58
CA TRP A 119 4.96 12.08 -8.06
C TRP A 119 5.59 13.45 -7.76
N GLY A 120 6.91 13.48 -7.69
CA GLY A 120 7.74 14.67 -7.57
C GLY A 120 8.93 14.59 -8.53
N LEU A 121 9.62 15.69 -8.69
CA LEU A 121 10.89 15.76 -9.41
C LEU A 121 12.03 15.83 -8.41
N ALA A 122 12.97 14.88 -8.49
CA ALA A 122 14.24 14.98 -7.76
C ALA A 122 15.32 15.60 -8.66
N VAL A 123 16.16 16.43 -8.05
CA VAL A 123 17.21 17.16 -8.75
C VAL A 123 18.50 17.06 -7.97
N ALA A 124 19.60 16.81 -8.68
CA ALA A 124 20.96 16.97 -8.16
C ALA A 124 21.71 18.00 -9.01
N LYS A 125 22.42 18.91 -8.38
CA LYS A 125 23.35 19.81 -9.08
C LYS A 125 24.75 19.18 -9.12
N LEU A 126 25.39 19.26 -10.27
CA LEU A 126 26.76 18.79 -10.52
C LEU A 126 27.65 19.96 -10.98
N PRO A 127 28.99 19.82 -10.92
CA PRO A 127 29.90 20.90 -11.26
C PRO A 127 29.76 21.37 -12.71
N SER A 128 29.53 20.46 -13.65
CA SER A 128 29.39 20.76 -15.06
C SER A 128 28.27 19.95 -15.73
N GLU A 129 27.93 20.33 -16.94
CA GLU A 129 27.00 19.57 -17.78
C GLU A 129 27.56 18.20 -18.17
N GLU A 130 28.87 18.11 -18.42
CA GLU A 130 29.53 16.83 -18.71
C GLU A 130 29.44 15.87 -17.51
N ASP A 131 29.63 16.41 -16.29
CA ASP A 131 29.45 15.62 -15.07
C ASP A 131 27.99 15.12 -14.93
N ALA A 132 27.02 15.98 -15.24
CA ALA A 132 25.61 15.61 -15.23
C ALA A 132 25.28 14.51 -16.25
N GLN A 133 25.84 14.58 -17.45
CA GLN A 133 25.67 13.55 -18.48
C GLN A 133 26.30 12.21 -18.05
N ARG A 134 27.53 12.24 -17.50
CA ARG A 134 28.20 11.03 -16.97
C ARG A 134 27.42 10.41 -15.83
N ALA A 135 26.95 11.23 -14.90
CA ALA A 135 26.13 10.77 -13.78
C ALA A 135 24.80 10.17 -14.24
N ALA A 136 24.14 10.79 -15.24
CA ALA A 136 22.91 10.25 -15.82
C ALA A 136 23.11 8.84 -16.41
N GLN A 137 24.20 8.63 -17.15
CA GLN A 137 24.54 7.32 -17.72
C GLN A 137 24.78 6.29 -16.60
N ARG A 138 25.46 6.69 -15.51
CA ARG A 138 25.81 5.80 -14.41
C ARG A 138 24.62 5.36 -13.57
N ILE A 139 23.64 6.25 -13.33
CA ILE A 139 22.48 5.95 -12.49
C ILE A 139 21.29 5.37 -13.26
N ARG A 140 21.28 5.47 -14.59
CA ARG A 140 20.18 4.94 -15.44
C ARG A 140 19.85 3.48 -15.15
N PRO A 141 20.82 2.55 -15.00
CA PRO A 141 20.52 1.15 -14.68
C PRO A 141 19.78 0.94 -13.36
N LEU A 142 19.91 1.86 -12.40
CA LEU A 142 19.17 1.80 -11.14
C LEU A 142 17.67 2.05 -11.32
N LEU A 143 17.28 2.68 -12.44
CA LEU A 143 15.91 3.09 -12.72
C LEU A 143 15.20 2.21 -13.75
N ASP A 144 15.91 1.29 -14.42
CA ASP A 144 15.40 0.49 -15.54
C ASP A 144 14.13 -0.34 -15.23
N GLN A 145 13.91 -0.69 -13.95
CA GLN A 145 12.72 -1.41 -13.50
C GLN A 145 11.69 -0.52 -12.77
N THR A 146 11.86 0.80 -12.87
CA THR A 146 10.99 1.77 -12.19
C THR A 146 10.21 2.61 -13.20
N ALA A 147 9.20 3.35 -12.72
CA ALA A 147 8.49 4.34 -13.52
C ALA A 147 9.26 5.67 -13.68
N PHE A 148 10.52 5.74 -13.22
CA PHE A 148 11.35 6.94 -13.22
C PHE A 148 12.40 6.88 -14.32
N GLN A 149 12.76 8.04 -14.83
CA GLN A 149 13.91 8.21 -15.73
C GLN A 149 14.83 9.29 -15.19
N VAL A 150 16.06 9.32 -15.71
CA VAL A 150 17.05 10.35 -15.42
C VAL A 150 17.41 11.09 -16.69
N GLU A 151 17.51 12.41 -16.58
CA GLU A 151 17.89 13.29 -17.68
C GLU A 151 18.86 14.36 -17.18
N ALA A 152 19.92 14.64 -17.96
CA ALA A 152 20.83 15.76 -17.73
C ALA A 152 20.25 17.02 -18.38
N VAL A 153 20.09 18.09 -17.60
CA VAL A 153 19.58 19.39 -18.05
C VAL A 153 20.56 20.48 -17.58
N GLY A 154 21.47 20.87 -18.46
CA GLY A 154 22.64 21.65 -18.08
C GLY A 154 23.46 20.95 -16.97
N PRO A 155 23.98 21.65 -15.96
CA PRO A 155 24.72 21.03 -14.87
C PRO A 155 23.82 20.34 -13.81
N ARG A 156 22.63 19.88 -14.18
CA ARG A 156 21.68 19.25 -13.26
C ARG A 156 21.23 17.91 -13.77
N LEU A 157 20.98 17.00 -12.85
CA LEU A 157 20.26 15.77 -13.09
C LEU A 157 18.81 15.95 -12.64
N TRP A 158 17.89 15.60 -13.51
CA TRP A 158 16.46 15.52 -13.21
C TRP A 158 16.05 14.07 -13.17
N ILE A 159 15.43 13.64 -12.07
CA ILE A 159 15.01 12.26 -11.84
C ILE A 159 13.51 12.27 -11.51
N GLY A 160 12.71 11.60 -12.30
CA GLY A 160 11.27 11.54 -12.11
C GLY A 160 10.55 10.81 -13.22
N PRO A 161 9.21 10.71 -13.16
CA PRO A 161 8.42 10.19 -14.27
C PRO A 161 8.64 11.03 -15.54
N PRO A 162 8.61 10.42 -16.74
CA PRO A 162 8.77 11.15 -18.01
C PRO A 162 7.86 12.37 -18.14
N ALA A 163 6.58 12.20 -17.73
CA ALA A 163 5.58 13.28 -17.78
C ALA A 163 5.95 14.46 -16.87
N ALA A 164 6.52 14.19 -15.68
CA ALA A 164 6.95 15.23 -14.73
C ALA A 164 8.11 16.05 -15.30
N ILE A 165 9.11 15.38 -15.87
CA ILE A 165 10.25 16.04 -16.49
C ILE A 165 9.81 16.89 -17.69
N ALA A 166 8.97 16.33 -18.57
CA ALA A 166 8.45 17.05 -19.74
C ALA A 166 7.61 18.27 -19.33
N GLN A 167 6.73 18.10 -18.36
CA GLN A 167 5.94 19.21 -17.83
C GLN A 167 6.83 20.32 -17.26
N ARG A 168 7.86 19.93 -16.48
CA ARG A 168 8.75 20.90 -15.86
C ARG A 168 9.53 21.71 -16.89
N LYS A 169 9.99 21.09 -17.97
CA LYS A 169 10.64 21.77 -19.09
C LYS A 169 9.77 22.82 -19.78
N SER A 170 8.45 22.60 -19.81
CA SER A 170 7.49 23.52 -20.45
C SER A 170 7.04 24.67 -19.54
N GLN A 171 7.33 24.61 -18.24
CA GLN A 171 6.93 25.63 -17.27
C GLN A 171 7.96 26.76 -17.15
N THR A 172 7.48 27.99 -16.97
CA THR A 172 8.34 29.13 -16.68
C THR A 172 8.74 29.10 -15.21
N PRO A 173 10.06 29.15 -14.89
CA PRO A 173 10.50 29.28 -13.52
C PRO A 173 9.96 30.55 -12.87
N ALA A 174 9.62 30.47 -11.59
CA ALA A 174 9.23 31.61 -10.77
C ALA A 174 10.02 31.63 -9.47
N ALA A 175 10.44 32.81 -9.07
CA ALA A 175 11.16 32.96 -7.81
C ALA A 175 10.28 32.57 -6.62
N ARG A 176 10.81 31.71 -5.73
CA ARG A 176 10.18 31.26 -4.50
C ARG A 176 11.16 31.45 -3.33
N PRO A 177 11.49 32.74 -3.00
CA PRO A 177 12.43 33.04 -1.92
C PRO A 177 11.94 32.48 -0.57
N ASP A 178 10.63 32.43 -0.35
CA ASP A 178 10.00 31.84 0.83
C ASP A 178 10.41 30.38 1.09
N LEU A 179 10.47 29.55 0.04
CA LEU A 179 10.93 28.16 0.14
C LEU A 179 12.45 28.08 0.34
N LEU A 180 13.22 28.88 -0.39
CA LEU A 180 14.67 28.84 -0.33
C LEU A 180 15.23 29.37 0.99
N GLU A 181 14.71 30.49 1.48
CA GLU A 181 15.09 31.07 2.78
C GLU A 181 14.75 30.11 3.93
N ALA A 182 13.54 29.51 3.90
CA ALA A 182 13.14 28.54 4.91
C ALA A 182 14.00 27.26 4.89
N LEU A 183 14.43 26.81 3.69
CA LEU A 183 15.33 25.66 3.56
C LEU A 183 16.74 25.97 4.05
N GLN A 184 17.25 27.19 3.79
CA GLN A 184 18.56 27.67 4.28
C GLN A 184 18.56 27.86 5.79
N ALA A 185 17.46 28.38 6.35
CA ALA A 185 17.30 28.59 7.79
C ALA A 185 17.05 27.29 8.57
N ALA A 186 16.72 26.19 7.88
CA ALA A 186 16.46 24.90 8.52
C ALA A 186 17.74 24.37 9.21
N PRO A 187 17.64 23.82 10.42
CA PRO A 187 18.77 23.16 11.08
C PRO A 187 19.39 22.09 10.19
N PRO A 188 20.74 21.96 10.19
CA PRO A 188 21.41 20.94 9.38
C PRO A 188 21.00 19.54 9.81
N ALA A 189 20.41 18.76 8.90
CA ALA A 189 19.96 17.40 9.12
C ALA A 189 20.18 16.54 7.88
N ALA A 190 20.00 15.23 7.99
CA ALA A 190 20.07 14.33 6.84
C ALA A 190 18.92 14.58 5.86
N ILE A 191 17.73 14.89 6.37
CA ILE A 191 16.56 15.26 5.58
C ILE A 191 16.03 16.61 6.08
N GLN A 192 15.79 17.52 5.15
CA GLN A 192 15.11 18.79 5.41
C GLN A 192 13.93 18.91 4.45
N ILE A 193 12.76 19.28 4.96
CA ILE A 193 11.54 19.45 4.17
C ILE A 193 10.95 20.81 4.50
N VAL A 194 10.62 21.59 3.50
CA VAL A 194 9.93 22.88 3.65
C VAL A 194 8.67 22.86 2.84
N LEU A 195 7.58 23.24 3.47
CA LEU A 195 6.27 23.44 2.87
C LEU A 195 5.90 24.92 3.05
N ALA A 196 5.69 25.63 1.96
CA ALA A 196 5.26 27.02 1.96
C ALA A 196 4.26 27.26 0.81
N PRO A 197 2.95 27.25 1.08
CA PRO A 197 1.93 27.51 0.05
C PRO A 197 2.04 28.95 -0.47
N GLY A 198 2.03 29.12 -1.78
CA GLY A 198 1.98 30.44 -2.42
C GLY A 198 0.61 31.10 -2.32
N GLY A 199 0.51 32.35 -2.79
CA GLY A 199 -0.73 33.16 -2.67
C GLY A 199 -1.96 32.52 -3.30
N ASP A 200 -1.84 31.96 -4.49
CA ASP A 200 -2.97 31.29 -5.17
C ASP A 200 -3.40 30.02 -4.44
N GLN A 201 -2.46 29.28 -3.90
CA GLN A 201 -2.71 28.07 -3.11
C GLN A 201 -3.44 28.41 -1.80
N ARG A 202 -3.01 29.48 -1.11
CA ARG A 202 -3.68 29.99 0.09
C ARG A 202 -5.10 30.45 -0.21
N ARG A 203 -5.30 31.14 -1.35
CA ARG A 203 -6.64 31.58 -1.79
C ARG A 203 -7.52 30.37 -2.03
N ALA A 204 -7.05 29.36 -2.79
CA ALA A 204 -7.82 28.15 -3.05
C ALA A 204 -8.19 27.41 -1.76
N VAL A 205 -7.25 27.26 -0.82
CA VAL A 205 -7.55 26.62 0.48
C VAL A 205 -8.60 27.41 1.26
N ARG A 206 -8.54 28.74 1.26
CA ARG A 206 -9.53 29.59 1.95
C ARG A 206 -10.94 29.44 1.37
N GLU A 207 -11.05 29.35 0.04
CA GLU A 207 -12.33 29.18 -0.65
C GLU A 207 -12.92 27.78 -0.44
N MET A 208 -12.07 26.74 -0.52
CA MET A 208 -12.49 25.35 -0.38
C MET A 208 -12.74 24.94 1.07
N LEU A 209 -12.02 25.53 2.02
CA LEU A 209 -12.05 25.17 3.43
C LEU A 209 -12.17 26.43 4.32
N PRO A 210 -13.33 27.10 4.32
CA PRO A 210 -13.51 28.34 5.10
C PRO A 210 -13.48 28.12 6.62
N ARG A 211 -13.74 26.89 7.06
CA ARG A 211 -13.65 26.46 8.47
C ARG A 211 -12.80 25.20 8.56
N LEU A 212 -11.97 25.15 9.58
CA LEU A 212 -11.17 23.96 9.90
C LEU A 212 -12.06 22.85 10.46
N PRO A 213 -11.84 21.59 10.05
CA PRO A 213 -12.39 20.42 10.75
C PRO A 213 -11.94 20.38 12.22
N GLU A 214 -12.74 19.75 13.08
CA GLU A 214 -12.43 19.65 14.53
C GLU A 214 -11.08 18.97 14.79
N VAL A 215 -10.71 17.97 13.99
CA VAL A 215 -9.39 17.30 14.07
C VAL A 215 -8.22 18.27 13.84
N LEU A 216 -8.46 19.36 13.12
CA LEU A 216 -7.49 20.44 12.88
C LEU A 216 -7.73 21.64 13.83
N GLY A 217 -8.47 21.47 14.91
CA GLY A 217 -8.73 22.47 15.93
C GLY A 217 -9.98 23.30 15.71
N GLY A 218 -10.77 23.06 14.66
CA GLY A 218 -12.01 23.75 14.40
C GLY A 218 -11.88 25.26 14.17
N GLY A 219 -12.99 25.93 13.91
CA GLY A 219 -13.05 27.38 13.77
C GLY A 219 -12.70 27.92 12.37
N PRO A 220 -12.53 29.24 12.19
CA PRO A 220 -12.19 29.84 10.93
C PRO A 220 -10.79 29.45 10.44
N ALA A 221 -10.63 29.11 9.15
CA ALA A 221 -9.35 28.72 8.59
C ALA A 221 -8.35 29.88 8.40
N GLY A 222 -8.79 31.14 8.50
CA GLY A 222 -7.97 32.31 8.21
C GLY A 222 -6.65 32.39 8.95
N ALA A 223 -6.65 32.11 10.26
CA ALA A 223 -5.42 32.13 11.06
C ALA A 223 -4.37 31.14 10.52
N VAL A 224 -4.78 29.96 10.07
CA VAL A 224 -3.88 28.95 9.47
C VAL A 224 -3.48 29.36 8.06
N VAL A 225 -4.43 29.71 7.22
CA VAL A 225 -4.19 29.97 5.78
C VAL A 225 -3.34 31.22 5.57
N ASP A 226 -3.58 32.27 6.33
CA ASP A 226 -2.89 33.57 6.19
C ASP A 226 -1.76 33.75 7.19
N GLY A 227 -1.84 33.07 8.31
CA GLY A 227 -0.92 33.23 9.42
C GLY A 227 0.26 32.28 9.41
N ALA A 228 0.10 31.05 8.91
CA ALA A 228 1.19 30.08 8.78
C ALA A 228 1.99 30.34 7.50
N LEU A 229 3.21 30.81 7.61
CA LEU A 229 4.04 31.18 6.44
C LEU A 229 4.73 29.96 5.84
N SER A 230 5.41 29.16 6.65
CA SER A 230 6.08 27.93 6.22
C SER A 230 6.10 26.91 7.34
N LEU A 231 6.13 25.64 6.98
CA LEU A 231 6.39 24.51 7.86
C LEU A 231 7.72 23.86 7.41
N THR A 232 8.68 23.81 8.32
CA THR A 232 9.96 23.15 8.11
C THR A 232 10.02 21.92 8.99
N ALA A 233 10.39 20.78 8.41
CA ALA A 233 10.67 19.55 9.15
C ALA A 233 12.11 19.11 8.86
N THR A 234 12.82 18.66 9.89
CA THR A 234 14.16 18.10 9.77
C THR A 234 14.23 16.73 10.43
N VAL A 235 14.94 15.81 9.80
CA VAL A 235 15.11 14.45 10.31
C VAL A 235 16.58 14.07 10.24
N ASP A 236 17.14 13.68 11.36
CA ASP A 236 18.42 13.02 11.46
C ASP A 236 18.23 11.51 11.36
N LEU A 237 19.04 10.85 10.55
CA LEU A 237 18.98 9.41 10.34
C LEU A 237 19.91 8.69 11.32
N PRO A 238 19.69 7.37 11.56
CA PRO A 238 20.57 6.59 12.41
C PRO A 238 22.07 6.75 12.02
N PRO A 239 23.00 6.73 12.99
CA PRO A 239 22.84 6.35 14.40
C PRO A 239 22.29 7.44 15.34
N GLN A 240 22.16 8.68 14.89
CA GLN A 240 21.65 9.81 15.68
C GLN A 240 20.24 10.17 15.24
N LEU A 241 19.31 9.28 15.53
CA LEU A 241 17.94 9.50 15.12
C LEU A 241 17.30 10.66 15.88
N GLY A 242 16.68 11.58 15.14
CA GLY A 242 15.96 12.71 15.70
C GLY A 242 15.09 13.40 14.67
N ALA A 243 14.11 14.14 15.15
CA ALA A 243 13.27 14.95 14.27
C ALA A 243 12.95 16.30 14.93
N ARG A 244 12.79 17.33 14.12
CA ARG A 244 12.28 18.63 14.53
C ARG A 244 11.26 19.13 13.53
N ALA A 245 10.27 19.87 14.01
CA ALA A 245 9.38 20.62 13.14
C ALA A 245 9.28 22.07 13.63
N MET A 246 9.20 22.99 12.69
CA MET A 246 9.12 24.42 12.94
C MET A 246 8.07 25.03 12.01
N LEU A 247 7.09 25.71 12.59
CA LEU A 247 6.10 26.45 11.84
C LEU A 247 6.34 27.94 12.05
N LYS A 248 6.67 28.63 10.97
CA LYS A 248 6.85 30.09 10.95
C LYS A 248 5.48 30.73 10.81
N ALA A 249 5.11 31.53 11.78
CA ALA A 249 3.91 32.38 11.72
C ALA A 249 4.28 33.78 11.21
N ARG A 250 3.27 34.54 10.83
CA ARG A 250 3.42 35.93 10.38
C ARG A 250 3.97 36.86 11.47
N ASP A 251 3.54 36.62 12.70
CA ASP A 251 3.91 37.38 13.89
C ASP A 251 3.69 36.55 15.17
N ALA A 252 4.13 37.06 16.33
CA ALA A 252 4.04 36.36 17.60
C ALA A 252 2.58 36.14 18.08
N GLN A 253 1.67 37.05 17.76
CA GLN A 253 0.25 36.90 18.10
C GLN A 253 -0.34 35.73 17.29
N THR A 254 -0.09 35.70 15.99
CA THR A 254 -0.51 34.60 15.09
C THR A 254 0.08 33.26 15.54
N ALA A 255 1.33 33.24 15.99
CA ALA A 255 1.94 32.03 16.54
C ALA A 255 1.14 31.50 17.76
N SER A 256 0.73 32.38 18.66
CA SER A 256 -0.09 32.00 19.80
C SER A 256 -1.49 31.49 19.40
N GLU A 257 -2.11 32.12 18.41
CA GLU A 257 -3.39 31.66 17.83
C GLU A 257 -3.27 30.27 17.19
N LEU A 258 -2.21 30.06 16.40
CA LEU A 258 -1.92 28.76 15.79
C LEU A 258 -1.66 27.66 16.82
N LYS A 259 -0.92 27.99 17.91
CA LYS A 259 -0.76 27.05 19.03
C LYS A 259 -2.11 26.65 19.63
N THR A 260 -2.99 27.63 19.86
CA THR A 260 -4.33 27.36 20.38
C THR A 260 -5.15 26.45 19.48
N ILE A 261 -5.03 26.63 18.16
CA ILE A 261 -5.69 25.78 17.16
C ILE A 261 -5.13 24.34 17.24
N VAL A 262 -3.82 24.17 17.29
CA VAL A 262 -3.17 22.86 17.44
C VAL A 262 -3.63 22.17 18.71
N VAL A 263 -3.59 22.86 19.86
CA VAL A 263 -4.01 22.31 21.17
C VAL A 263 -5.46 21.84 21.14
N ARG A 264 -6.38 22.63 20.57
CA ARG A 264 -7.79 22.22 20.42
C ARG A 264 -7.93 20.95 19.57
N GLY A 265 -7.17 20.84 18.48
CA GLY A 265 -7.16 19.62 17.66
C GLY A 265 -6.65 18.41 18.43
N LEU A 266 -5.59 18.58 19.23
CA LEU A 266 -5.07 17.53 20.11
C LEU A 266 -6.10 17.12 21.17
N ASP A 267 -6.78 18.08 21.79
CA ASP A 267 -7.82 17.81 22.80
C ASP A 267 -9.01 17.06 22.19
N TRP A 268 -9.41 17.43 20.97
CA TRP A 268 -10.44 16.71 20.23
C TRP A 268 -10.01 15.27 19.91
N MET A 269 -8.77 15.07 19.43
CA MET A 269 -8.24 13.72 19.17
C MET A 269 -8.20 12.85 20.43
N GLY A 270 -7.87 13.44 21.58
CA GLY A 270 -7.85 12.73 22.86
C GLY A 270 -9.22 12.27 23.36
N GLN A 271 -10.31 12.83 22.83
CA GLN A 271 -11.68 12.42 23.11
C GLN A 271 -12.16 11.28 22.18
N GLN A 272 -11.42 10.98 21.12
CA GLN A 272 -11.80 9.91 20.19
C GLN A 272 -11.35 8.55 20.73
N GLU A 273 -12.29 7.69 21.02
CA GLU A 273 -12.03 6.34 21.55
C GLU A 273 -11.15 5.48 20.61
N GLU A 274 -11.32 5.64 19.30
CA GLU A 274 -10.51 4.94 18.31
C GLU A 274 -9.03 5.34 18.37
N VAL A 275 -8.72 6.59 18.67
CA VAL A 275 -7.35 7.10 18.80
C VAL A 275 -6.73 6.62 20.11
N THR A 276 -7.47 6.77 21.22
CA THR A 276 -6.97 6.45 22.56
C THR A 276 -6.81 4.95 22.80
N LYS A 277 -7.53 4.10 22.07
CA LYS A 277 -7.34 2.64 22.09
C LYS A 277 -6.08 2.18 21.34
N GLN A 278 -5.66 2.93 20.32
CA GLN A 278 -4.52 2.53 19.49
C GLN A 278 -3.18 3.02 20.01
N VAL A 279 -3.17 4.15 20.73
CA VAL A 279 -1.95 4.77 21.27
C VAL A 279 -2.16 5.23 22.71
N SER A 280 -1.08 5.19 23.51
CA SER A 280 -1.12 5.80 24.84
C SER A 280 -1.17 7.32 24.73
N TRP A 281 -2.39 7.88 24.64
CA TRP A 281 -2.61 9.31 24.44
C TRP A 281 -1.94 10.21 25.48
N PRO A 282 -1.93 9.86 26.80
CA PRO A 282 -1.21 10.64 27.81
C PRO A 282 0.30 10.77 27.54
N VAL A 283 0.90 9.79 26.86
CA VAL A 283 2.31 9.81 26.49
C VAL A 283 2.54 10.58 25.19
N LEU A 284 1.64 10.41 24.23
CA LEU A 284 1.77 11.02 22.90
C LEU A 284 1.44 12.52 22.89
N ARG A 285 0.39 12.94 23.60
CA ARG A 285 -0.08 14.33 23.57
C ARG A 285 1.00 15.38 23.88
N PRO A 286 1.83 15.22 24.95
CA PRO A 286 2.92 16.17 25.24
C PRO A 286 3.98 16.26 24.13
N LEU A 287 4.19 15.19 23.34
CA LEU A 287 5.13 15.20 22.22
C LEU A 287 4.59 15.98 21.02
N LEU A 288 3.27 16.08 20.88
CA LEU A 288 2.60 16.76 19.77
C LEU A 288 2.29 18.23 20.08
N GLU A 289 2.39 18.65 21.34
CA GLU A 289 2.15 20.04 21.73
C GLU A 289 3.38 20.91 21.39
N PRO A 290 3.21 21.99 20.58
CA PRO A 290 4.33 22.85 20.21
C PRO A 290 4.75 23.79 21.33
N GLN A 291 6.01 24.13 21.35
CA GLN A 291 6.52 25.27 22.08
C GLN A 291 6.45 26.51 21.19
N THR A 292 6.15 27.67 21.80
CA THR A 292 6.11 28.96 21.09
C THR A 292 7.32 29.79 21.47
N GLN A 293 8.07 30.26 20.48
CA GLN A 293 9.18 31.17 20.65
C GLN A 293 9.07 32.28 19.61
N ALA A 294 8.79 33.49 20.04
CA ALA A 294 8.47 34.61 19.16
C ALA A 294 7.38 34.23 18.13
N ASP A 295 7.68 34.34 16.86
CA ASP A 295 6.79 34.02 15.73
C ASP A 295 6.92 32.57 15.23
N MET A 296 7.49 31.68 16.04
CA MET A 296 7.72 30.27 15.71
C MET A 296 6.97 29.33 16.64
N LEU A 297 6.36 28.28 16.09
CA LEU A 297 6.00 27.09 16.82
C LEU A 297 7.02 26.01 16.54
N THR A 298 7.53 25.36 17.59
CA THR A 298 8.58 24.35 17.45
C THR A 298 8.19 23.06 18.15
N TRP A 299 8.54 21.95 17.52
CA TRP A 299 8.53 20.60 18.07
C TRP A 299 9.93 20.04 17.99
N ASP A 300 10.47 19.56 19.08
CA ASP A 300 11.81 18.97 19.13
C ASP A 300 11.74 17.56 19.72
N TRP A 301 11.98 16.58 18.86
CA TRP A 301 12.06 15.16 19.16
C TRP A 301 13.47 14.62 18.94
N SER A 302 14.50 15.48 18.94
CA SER A 302 15.89 15.08 18.69
C SER A 302 16.59 14.51 19.91
N THR A 303 15.95 14.58 21.09
CA THR A 303 16.52 14.08 22.35
C THR A 303 15.83 12.83 22.82
N ASP A 304 16.61 11.83 23.26
CA ASP A 304 16.10 10.67 23.95
C ASP A 304 15.51 11.07 25.33
N PRO A 305 14.37 10.54 25.80
CA PRO A 305 13.58 9.42 25.22
C PRO A 305 12.51 9.83 24.18
N LYS A 306 12.38 11.11 23.83
CA LYS A 306 11.32 11.58 22.92
C LYS A 306 11.43 11.00 21.52
N SER A 307 12.66 10.90 21.00
CA SER A 307 12.91 10.28 19.68
C SER A 307 12.45 8.81 19.65
N THR A 308 12.76 8.06 20.70
CA THR A 308 12.35 6.66 20.85
C THR A 308 10.82 6.51 20.95
N LEU A 309 10.16 7.40 21.69
CA LEU A 309 8.70 7.41 21.78
C LEU A 309 8.05 7.74 20.43
N LEU A 310 8.55 8.75 19.72
CA LEU A 310 8.09 9.11 18.38
C LEU A 310 8.24 7.95 17.41
N LEU A 311 9.40 7.28 17.43
CA LEU A 311 9.65 6.10 16.63
C LEU A 311 8.65 4.97 16.90
N ASN A 312 8.39 4.68 18.15
CA ASN A 312 7.42 3.64 18.51
C ASN A 312 6.02 3.96 17.98
N VAL A 313 5.62 5.22 18.01
CA VAL A 313 4.35 5.69 17.44
C VAL A 313 4.36 5.58 15.91
N LEU A 314 5.43 6.07 15.26
CA LEU A 314 5.60 5.96 13.81
C LEU A 314 5.64 4.50 13.36
N ARG A 315 6.35 3.64 14.09
CA ARG A 315 6.38 2.20 13.86
C ARG A 315 4.97 1.60 13.86
N SER A 316 4.18 1.87 14.91
CA SER A 316 2.81 1.36 15.00
C SER A 316 1.95 1.86 13.84
N ALA A 317 2.08 3.13 13.46
CA ALA A 317 1.37 3.73 12.33
C ALA A 317 1.81 3.13 10.98
N ILE A 318 3.12 2.91 10.78
CA ILE A 318 3.66 2.30 9.56
C ILE A 318 3.17 0.85 9.43
N VAL A 319 3.24 0.06 10.50
CA VAL A 319 2.77 -1.33 10.51
C VAL A 319 1.26 -1.38 10.21
N ALA A 320 0.46 -0.54 10.86
CA ALA A 320 -0.98 -0.46 10.61
C ALA A 320 -1.31 -0.03 9.17
N SER A 321 -0.55 0.92 8.61
CA SER A 321 -0.69 1.38 7.22
C SER A 321 -0.36 0.25 6.24
N HIS A 322 0.73 -0.48 6.45
CA HIS A 322 1.11 -1.63 5.62
C HIS A 322 0.06 -2.74 5.66
N GLU A 323 -0.47 -3.08 6.83
CA GLU A 323 -1.53 -4.08 6.95
C GLU A 323 -2.83 -3.62 6.27
N SER A 324 -3.18 -2.35 6.39
CA SER A 324 -4.34 -1.77 5.69
C SER A 324 -4.16 -1.83 4.17
N ALA A 325 -2.97 -1.47 3.64
CA ALA A 325 -2.66 -1.54 2.22
C ALA A 325 -2.68 -2.99 1.70
N ARG A 326 -2.09 -3.94 2.44
CA ARG A 326 -2.15 -5.37 2.13
C ARG A 326 -3.58 -5.89 2.11
N ARG A 327 -4.40 -5.50 3.09
CA ARG A 327 -5.82 -5.86 3.14
C ARG A 327 -6.58 -5.33 1.92
N ALA A 328 -6.37 -4.06 1.57
CA ALA A 328 -6.98 -3.45 0.37
C ALA A 328 -6.56 -4.18 -0.92
N ALA A 329 -5.29 -4.54 -1.07
CA ALA A 329 -4.80 -5.31 -2.21
C ALA A 329 -5.48 -6.68 -2.32
N ARG A 330 -5.58 -7.42 -1.20
CA ARG A 330 -6.26 -8.73 -1.14
C ARG A 330 -7.76 -8.62 -1.44
N MET A 331 -8.42 -7.56 -0.94
CA MET A 331 -9.81 -7.29 -1.28
C MET A 331 -10.00 -7.00 -2.77
N ASN A 332 -9.07 -6.28 -3.39
CA ASN A 332 -9.09 -6.03 -4.83
C ASN A 332 -8.86 -7.31 -5.65
N GLN A 333 -7.97 -8.20 -5.22
CA GLN A 333 -7.78 -9.51 -5.83
C GLN A 333 -9.07 -10.35 -5.78
N LEU A 334 -9.72 -10.43 -4.61
CA LEU A 334 -11.01 -11.10 -4.47
C LEU A 334 -12.10 -10.50 -5.36
N LYS A 335 -12.15 -9.17 -5.49
CA LYS A 335 -13.08 -8.49 -6.42
C LYS A 335 -12.82 -8.87 -7.89
N GLN A 336 -11.54 -8.92 -8.29
CA GLN A 336 -11.17 -9.32 -9.66
C GLN A 336 -11.54 -10.79 -9.92
N ILE A 337 -11.29 -11.69 -8.97
CA ILE A 337 -11.68 -13.09 -9.08
C ILE A 337 -13.21 -13.21 -9.16
N GLY A 338 -13.95 -12.54 -8.28
CA GLY A 338 -15.41 -12.52 -8.30
C GLY A 338 -15.98 -11.99 -9.62
N LEU A 339 -15.43 -10.88 -10.13
CA LEU A 339 -15.82 -10.34 -11.43
C LEU A 339 -15.57 -11.34 -12.57
N ALA A 340 -14.40 -11.98 -12.59
CA ALA A 340 -14.08 -12.99 -13.60
C ALA A 340 -15.05 -14.19 -13.55
N MET A 341 -15.50 -14.59 -12.35
CA MET A 341 -16.52 -15.63 -12.19
C MET A 341 -17.88 -15.20 -12.75
N HIS A 342 -18.27 -13.95 -12.58
CA HIS A 342 -19.49 -13.42 -13.18
C HIS A 342 -19.40 -13.34 -14.71
N VAL A 343 -18.28 -12.87 -15.25
CA VAL A 343 -18.06 -12.86 -16.71
C VAL A 343 -18.05 -14.29 -17.28
N TYR A 344 -17.47 -15.25 -16.55
CA TYR A 344 -17.59 -16.67 -16.90
C TYR A 344 -19.05 -17.14 -16.89
N HIS A 345 -19.82 -16.77 -15.85
CA HIS A 345 -21.24 -17.09 -15.74
C HIS A 345 -22.04 -16.52 -16.92
N ASP A 346 -21.80 -15.27 -17.30
CA ASP A 346 -22.50 -14.64 -18.44
C ASP A 346 -22.23 -15.38 -19.75
N ALA A 347 -21.03 -15.91 -19.92
CA ALA A 347 -20.64 -16.66 -21.12
C ALA A 347 -21.19 -18.11 -21.13
N HIS A 348 -21.37 -18.74 -19.94
CA HIS A 348 -21.66 -20.18 -19.84
C HIS A 348 -23.01 -20.51 -19.17
N GLY A 349 -23.74 -19.50 -18.65
CA GLY A 349 -25.00 -19.65 -17.93
C GLY A 349 -24.86 -20.24 -16.52
N ARG A 350 -23.64 -20.41 -16.01
CA ARG A 350 -23.33 -20.95 -14.68
C ARG A 350 -21.96 -20.55 -14.18
N MET A 351 -21.75 -20.55 -12.88
CA MET A 351 -20.44 -20.37 -12.25
C MET A 351 -19.46 -21.45 -12.74
N PRO A 352 -18.14 -21.17 -12.75
CA PRO A 352 -17.17 -22.18 -13.16
C PRO A 352 -17.30 -23.44 -12.30
N PRO A 353 -17.14 -24.64 -12.88
CA PRO A 353 -17.05 -25.85 -12.08
C PRO A 353 -15.80 -25.84 -11.22
N GLN A 354 -15.82 -26.51 -10.06
CA GLN A 354 -14.66 -26.63 -9.17
C GLN A 354 -13.41 -27.19 -9.89
N ALA A 355 -13.61 -28.05 -10.88
CA ALA A 355 -12.54 -28.63 -11.68
C ALA A 355 -12.90 -28.74 -13.16
N ILE A 356 -11.92 -28.51 -14.03
CA ILE A 356 -11.94 -29.01 -15.42
C ILE A 356 -11.75 -30.53 -15.36
N ARG A 357 -12.61 -31.30 -16.02
CA ARG A 357 -12.66 -32.76 -15.92
C ARG A 357 -12.36 -33.42 -17.25
N SER A 358 -11.84 -34.67 -17.20
CA SER A 358 -11.73 -35.52 -18.37
C SER A 358 -13.12 -35.97 -18.85
N LYS A 359 -13.17 -36.62 -20.01
CA LYS A 359 -14.42 -37.22 -20.54
C LYS A 359 -14.98 -38.29 -19.63
N GLU A 360 -14.14 -38.94 -18.85
CA GLU A 360 -14.51 -39.97 -17.85
C GLU A 360 -14.89 -39.35 -16.50
N GLY A 361 -14.90 -38.00 -16.39
CA GLY A 361 -15.27 -37.27 -15.19
C GLY A 361 -14.16 -37.08 -14.14
N LYS A 362 -12.89 -37.46 -14.45
CA LYS A 362 -11.76 -37.27 -13.52
C LYS A 362 -11.38 -35.78 -13.43
N PRO A 363 -11.21 -35.18 -12.23
CA PRO A 363 -10.76 -33.81 -12.09
C PRO A 363 -9.29 -33.68 -12.54
N LEU A 364 -9.02 -32.74 -13.44
CA LEU A 364 -7.70 -32.51 -14.04
C LEU A 364 -7.09 -31.20 -13.60
N LEU A 365 -7.80 -30.08 -13.72
CA LEU A 365 -7.32 -28.74 -13.44
C LEU A 365 -8.35 -27.95 -12.63
N SER A 366 -7.88 -26.98 -11.86
CA SER A 366 -8.71 -26.12 -11.00
C SER A 366 -9.58 -25.15 -11.80
N TRP A 367 -10.69 -24.69 -11.20
CA TRP A 367 -11.48 -23.55 -11.65
C TRP A 367 -10.62 -22.28 -11.92
N ARG A 368 -9.51 -22.13 -11.22
CA ARG A 368 -8.59 -20.98 -11.38
C ARG A 368 -7.96 -20.96 -12.78
N VAL A 369 -7.72 -22.15 -13.36
CA VAL A 369 -7.26 -22.28 -14.75
C VAL A 369 -8.38 -21.91 -15.71
N ALA A 370 -9.62 -22.34 -15.45
CA ALA A 370 -10.78 -22.01 -16.29
C ALA A 370 -11.09 -20.51 -16.34
N LEU A 371 -10.70 -19.74 -15.31
CA LEU A 371 -10.87 -18.29 -15.27
C LEU A 371 -9.79 -17.47 -15.98
N LEU A 372 -8.66 -18.06 -16.39
CA LEU A 372 -7.55 -17.33 -17.01
C LEU A 372 -7.97 -16.45 -18.21
N PRO A 373 -8.87 -16.89 -19.12
CA PRO A 373 -9.31 -16.05 -20.23
C PRO A 373 -10.05 -14.78 -19.78
N TYR A 374 -10.68 -14.80 -18.59
CA TYR A 374 -11.48 -13.71 -18.01
C TYR A 374 -10.65 -12.82 -17.06
N LEU A 375 -9.37 -13.14 -16.89
CA LEU A 375 -8.38 -12.43 -16.08
C LEU A 375 -7.23 -11.86 -16.93
N GLU A 376 -7.48 -11.61 -18.21
CA GLU A 376 -6.48 -11.12 -19.19
C GLU A 376 -5.26 -12.06 -19.35
N ASN A 377 -5.42 -13.34 -19.01
CA ASN A 377 -4.36 -14.36 -19.07
C ASN A 377 -4.64 -15.46 -20.09
N LYS A 378 -5.32 -15.12 -21.20
CA LYS A 378 -5.65 -16.09 -22.26
C LYS A 378 -4.41 -16.78 -22.83
N ALA A 379 -3.32 -16.04 -23.03
CA ALA A 379 -2.07 -16.60 -23.54
C ALA A 379 -1.43 -17.66 -22.62
N LEU A 380 -1.69 -17.60 -21.31
CA LEU A 380 -1.30 -18.63 -20.36
C LEU A 380 -2.28 -19.81 -20.40
N TYR A 381 -3.59 -19.54 -20.50
CA TYR A 381 -4.61 -20.59 -20.65
C TYR A 381 -4.34 -21.48 -21.86
N ASP A 382 -4.00 -20.91 -23.00
CA ASP A 382 -3.74 -21.62 -24.25
C ASP A 382 -2.48 -22.52 -24.18
N GLN A 383 -1.65 -22.40 -23.14
CA GLN A 383 -0.50 -23.27 -22.90
C GLN A 383 -0.84 -24.51 -22.08
N PHE A 384 -1.99 -24.53 -21.38
CA PHE A 384 -2.42 -25.71 -20.63
C PHE A 384 -2.93 -26.81 -21.57
N ARG A 385 -2.58 -28.05 -21.25
CA ARG A 385 -3.22 -29.24 -21.81
C ARG A 385 -4.38 -29.60 -20.91
N LEU A 386 -5.59 -29.23 -21.35
CA LEU A 386 -6.80 -29.34 -20.54
C LEU A 386 -7.27 -30.78 -20.33
N ASP A 387 -6.76 -31.72 -21.10
CA ASP A 387 -6.98 -33.16 -21.03
C ASP A 387 -5.95 -33.91 -20.17
N GLU A 388 -4.93 -33.20 -19.66
CA GLU A 388 -3.93 -33.72 -18.74
C GLU A 388 -4.14 -33.22 -17.30
N PRO A 389 -3.76 -33.99 -16.26
CA PRO A 389 -3.86 -33.55 -14.88
C PRO A 389 -2.89 -32.40 -14.59
N TRP A 390 -3.16 -31.65 -13.51
CA TRP A 390 -2.38 -30.48 -13.08
C TRP A 390 -0.89 -30.79 -12.80
N ASP A 391 -0.59 -32.02 -12.39
CA ASP A 391 0.74 -32.54 -12.07
C ASP A 391 1.40 -33.32 -13.21
N SER A 392 0.81 -33.32 -14.42
CA SER A 392 1.47 -33.87 -15.62
C SER A 392 2.80 -33.15 -15.86
N GLU A 393 3.72 -33.82 -16.56
CA GLU A 393 5.04 -33.23 -16.87
C GLU A 393 4.91 -31.86 -17.57
N HIS A 394 3.88 -31.70 -18.41
CA HIS A 394 3.64 -30.46 -19.12
C HIS A 394 3.01 -29.39 -18.21
N ASN A 395 1.87 -29.68 -17.58
CA ASN A 395 1.11 -28.70 -16.81
C ASN A 395 1.85 -28.26 -15.55
N ARG A 396 2.63 -29.15 -14.93
CA ARG A 396 3.43 -28.85 -13.73
C ARG A 396 4.44 -27.73 -13.97
N ARG A 397 4.98 -27.58 -15.19
CA ARG A 397 5.90 -26.48 -15.53
C ARG A 397 5.23 -25.11 -15.52
N LEU A 398 3.91 -25.06 -15.63
CA LEU A 398 3.13 -23.82 -15.58
C LEU A 398 2.77 -23.38 -14.17
N LEU A 399 3.06 -24.19 -13.14
CA LEU A 399 2.80 -23.86 -11.74
C LEU A 399 3.51 -22.57 -11.30
N ASP A 400 4.74 -22.37 -11.76
CA ASP A 400 5.56 -21.18 -11.45
C ASP A 400 5.07 -19.89 -12.15
N ARG A 401 4.13 -20.02 -13.09
CA ARG A 401 3.57 -18.91 -13.87
C ARG A 401 2.23 -18.41 -13.30
N MET A 402 2.04 -18.56 -12.01
CA MET A 402 0.82 -18.14 -11.33
C MET A 402 0.54 -16.64 -11.56
N PRO A 403 -0.65 -16.25 -12.05
CA PRO A 403 -1.05 -14.86 -12.17
C PRO A 403 -1.02 -14.11 -10.83
N ALA A 404 -0.65 -12.83 -10.87
CA ALA A 404 -0.56 -11.99 -9.66
C ALA A 404 -1.87 -11.90 -8.87
N VAL A 405 -3.02 -12.06 -9.53
CA VAL A 405 -4.35 -12.07 -8.89
C VAL A 405 -4.53 -13.22 -7.91
N TYR A 406 -3.83 -14.33 -8.09
CA TYR A 406 -3.85 -15.50 -7.21
C TYR A 406 -2.70 -15.52 -6.19
N ALA A 407 -1.72 -14.64 -6.33
CA ALA A 407 -0.55 -14.62 -5.47
C ALA A 407 -0.79 -13.82 -4.18
N ASP A 408 -0.37 -14.37 -3.03
CA ASP A 408 -0.24 -13.61 -1.78
C ASP A 408 1.21 -13.74 -1.28
N PRO A 409 1.97 -12.64 -1.17
CA PRO A 409 3.35 -12.66 -0.69
C PRO A 409 3.52 -13.33 0.69
N LEU A 410 2.48 -13.26 1.54
CA LEU A 410 2.52 -13.92 2.85
C LEU A 410 2.57 -15.45 2.74
N VAL A 411 1.87 -16.03 1.76
CA VAL A 411 1.92 -17.47 1.49
C VAL A 411 3.34 -17.90 1.10
N GLN A 412 3.98 -17.16 0.20
CA GLN A 412 5.36 -17.44 -0.23
C GLN A 412 6.35 -17.34 0.93
N THR A 413 6.14 -16.39 1.86
CA THR A 413 6.98 -16.23 3.05
C THR A 413 6.83 -17.41 4.01
N VAL A 414 5.61 -17.90 4.26
CA VAL A 414 5.33 -18.97 5.22
C VAL A 414 5.66 -20.35 4.67
N ARG A 415 5.29 -20.63 3.41
CA ARG A 415 5.40 -21.97 2.81
C ARG A 415 6.66 -22.19 1.98
N LYS A 416 7.30 -21.12 1.48
CA LYS A 416 8.49 -21.17 0.59
C LYS A 416 8.33 -22.04 -0.67
N GLU A 417 7.12 -22.40 -1.03
CA GLU A 417 6.75 -23.18 -2.20
C GLU A 417 6.18 -22.27 -3.28
N ALA A 418 6.59 -22.44 -4.53
CA ALA A 418 6.04 -21.69 -5.66
C ALA A 418 4.62 -22.16 -6.01
N GLY A 419 3.82 -21.28 -6.59
CA GLY A 419 2.51 -21.62 -7.15
C GLY A 419 1.43 -21.91 -6.11
N LEU A 420 1.59 -21.54 -4.85
CA LEU A 420 0.55 -21.67 -3.82
C LEU A 420 -0.34 -20.41 -3.76
N THR A 421 -1.65 -20.63 -3.71
CA THR A 421 -2.66 -19.58 -3.57
C THR A 421 -3.51 -19.78 -2.32
N PRO A 422 -3.84 -18.73 -1.57
CA PRO A 422 -4.77 -18.80 -0.46
C PRO A 422 -6.24 -18.57 -0.89
N PHE A 423 -6.49 -18.29 -2.17
CA PHE A 423 -7.83 -18.04 -2.68
C PHE A 423 -8.49 -19.36 -3.10
N VAL A 424 -9.45 -19.81 -2.32
CA VAL A 424 -10.15 -21.10 -2.44
C VAL A 424 -11.65 -20.91 -2.46
N VAL A 425 -12.38 -21.90 -2.95
CA VAL A 425 -13.83 -21.93 -2.88
C VAL A 425 -14.29 -22.84 -1.74
N PRO A 426 -15.37 -22.52 -1.02
CA PRO A 426 -15.93 -23.41 -0.02
C PRO A 426 -16.67 -24.58 -0.67
N LEU A 427 -16.48 -25.77 -0.11
CA LEU A 427 -17.16 -27.00 -0.46
C LEU A 427 -17.77 -27.62 0.80
N THR A 428 -18.94 -28.27 0.70
CA THR A 428 -19.56 -29.01 1.82
C THR A 428 -19.13 -30.47 1.84
N ARG A 429 -18.55 -30.96 0.77
CA ARG A 429 -18.09 -32.34 0.63
C ARG A 429 -16.88 -32.40 -0.31
N ARG A 430 -16.06 -33.45 -0.15
CA ARG A 430 -14.98 -33.70 -1.11
C ARG A 430 -15.58 -34.02 -2.48
N PRO A 431 -15.16 -33.33 -3.55
CA PRO A 431 -15.62 -33.66 -4.90
C PRO A 431 -15.32 -35.13 -5.25
N PRO A 432 -16.23 -35.84 -5.94
CA PRO A 432 -15.99 -37.23 -6.35
C PRO A 432 -14.76 -37.31 -7.29
N GLU A 433 -13.95 -38.34 -7.13
CA GLU A 433 -12.76 -38.57 -7.99
C GLU A 433 -13.17 -38.80 -9.45
N VAL A 434 -14.36 -39.37 -9.68
CA VAL A 434 -14.94 -39.56 -11.01
C VAL A 434 -16.38 -39.07 -10.97
N HIS A 435 -16.72 -38.16 -11.88
CA HIS A 435 -18.07 -37.71 -12.09
C HIS A 435 -18.52 -38.02 -13.51
N LEU A 436 -19.62 -38.76 -13.65
CA LEU A 436 -20.25 -39.00 -14.94
C LEU A 436 -21.04 -37.74 -15.35
N PRO A 437 -20.85 -37.19 -16.54
CA PRO A 437 -21.64 -36.05 -17.00
C PRO A 437 -23.14 -36.42 -17.03
N SER A 438 -23.96 -35.46 -16.64
CA SER A 438 -25.45 -35.65 -16.70
C SER A 438 -25.87 -35.95 -18.14
N PRO A 439 -26.83 -36.88 -18.36
CA PRO A 439 -27.25 -37.22 -19.70
C PRO A 439 -27.78 -36.00 -20.45
N PRO A 440 -27.46 -35.85 -21.75
CA PRO A 440 -27.95 -34.75 -22.58
C PRO A 440 -29.48 -34.82 -22.70
N GLY A 441 -30.18 -33.73 -22.39
CA GLY A 441 -31.64 -33.67 -22.66
C GLY A 441 -32.49 -32.84 -21.69
N ARG A 442 -31.94 -32.27 -20.62
CA ARG A 442 -32.69 -31.28 -19.82
C ARG A 442 -32.17 -29.88 -20.13
N SER A 443 -33.11 -29.01 -20.54
CA SER A 443 -32.84 -27.58 -20.66
C SER A 443 -32.22 -27.09 -19.36
N ARG A 444 -31.00 -26.58 -19.44
CA ARG A 444 -30.13 -26.22 -18.30
C ARG A 444 -30.72 -25.12 -17.43
N ASP A 445 -31.68 -24.33 -17.96
CA ASP A 445 -32.22 -23.12 -17.30
C ASP A 445 -33.47 -23.37 -16.43
N GLN A 446 -34.04 -24.58 -16.39
CA GLN A 446 -35.26 -24.86 -15.67
C GLN A 446 -35.11 -25.88 -14.51
N ALA A 447 -33.91 -26.29 -14.17
CA ALA A 447 -33.71 -27.21 -13.04
C ALA A 447 -33.86 -26.42 -11.73
N ARG A 448 -34.80 -26.88 -10.88
CA ARG A 448 -34.93 -26.43 -9.48
C ARG A 448 -33.60 -26.70 -8.74
N PRO A 449 -33.24 -25.84 -7.75
CA PRO A 449 -32.10 -26.12 -6.91
C PRO A 449 -32.20 -27.52 -6.29
N PRO A 450 -31.06 -28.20 -6.09
CA PRO A 450 -31.04 -29.49 -5.41
C PRO A 450 -31.70 -29.40 -4.02
N LYS A 451 -32.31 -30.45 -3.56
CA LYS A 451 -32.83 -30.52 -2.18
C LYS A 451 -31.73 -30.66 -1.13
N GLU A 452 -30.58 -31.13 -1.55
CA GLU A 452 -29.37 -31.22 -0.68
C GLU A 452 -28.85 -29.83 -0.37
N LEU A 453 -28.36 -29.63 0.84
CA LEU A 453 -27.70 -28.41 1.26
C LEU A 453 -26.28 -28.35 0.65
N LEU A 454 -26.03 -27.38 -0.19
CA LEU A 454 -24.83 -27.31 -1.01
C LEU A 454 -24.16 -25.92 -0.95
N ALA A 455 -22.83 -25.91 -1.06
CA ALA A 455 -22.09 -24.73 -1.44
C ALA A 455 -22.13 -24.50 -2.97
N ILE A 456 -21.78 -23.31 -3.42
CA ILE A 456 -21.85 -22.92 -4.84
C ILE A 456 -21.02 -23.86 -5.75
N PHE A 457 -19.92 -24.39 -5.25
CA PHE A 457 -18.98 -25.21 -6.04
C PHE A 457 -19.13 -26.73 -5.85
N ASP A 458 -20.10 -27.18 -5.03
CA ASP A 458 -20.38 -28.61 -4.89
C ASP A 458 -20.95 -29.26 -6.17
N PRO A 459 -21.82 -28.58 -6.98
CA PRO A 459 -22.24 -29.11 -8.24
C PRO A 459 -21.09 -29.21 -9.26
N PRO A 460 -20.79 -30.41 -9.77
CA PRO A 460 -19.60 -30.64 -10.60
C PRO A 460 -19.63 -29.96 -11.96
N ASP A 461 -20.81 -29.60 -12.45
CA ASP A 461 -20.99 -28.87 -13.73
C ASP A 461 -21.09 -27.34 -13.55
N GLY A 462 -20.87 -26.82 -12.34
CA GLY A 462 -21.06 -25.42 -11.99
C GLY A 462 -22.51 -25.07 -11.65
N THR A 463 -22.71 -23.97 -10.95
CA THR A 463 -24.00 -23.55 -10.37
C THR A 463 -24.60 -22.36 -11.11
N PRO A 464 -25.83 -22.42 -11.61
CA PRO A 464 -26.57 -21.25 -12.05
C PRO A 464 -26.84 -20.29 -10.88
N LEU A 465 -26.76 -18.98 -11.10
CA LEU A 465 -27.06 -17.99 -10.04
C LEU A 465 -28.46 -18.14 -9.45
N ALA A 466 -29.42 -18.59 -10.26
CA ALA A 466 -30.80 -18.85 -9.81
C ALA A 466 -30.92 -19.93 -8.73
N TRP A 467 -29.88 -20.75 -8.50
CA TRP A 467 -29.89 -21.77 -7.43
C TRP A 467 -29.46 -21.21 -6.07
N ILE A 468 -28.91 -19.97 -6.02
CA ILE A 468 -28.51 -19.31 -4.79
C ILE A 468 -29.75 -18.63 -4.18
N ILE A 469 -30.60 -19.42 -3.53
CA ILE A 469 -31.91 -18.96 -3.00
C ILE A 469 -31.78 -18.23 -1.66
N ASP A 470 -30.64 -18.37 -0.94
CA ASP A 470 -30.37 -17.68 0.32
C ASP A 470 -29.89 -16.23 0.10
N GLY A 471 -29.76 -15.84 -1.19
CA GLY A 471 -29.36 -14.53 -1.62
C GLY A 471 -27.87 -14.43 -1.93
N THR A 472 -27.56 -13.84 -3.08
CA THR A 472 -26.18 -13.68 -3.56
C THR A 472 -25.29 -12.84 -2.63
N SER A 473 -25.89 -11.93 -1.87
CA SER A 473 -25.21 -11.13 -0.85
C SER A 473 -24.91 -11.90 0.46
N ASN A 474 -25.50 -13.08 0.64
CA ASN A 474 -25.36 -13.89 1.85
C ASN A 474 -24.63 -15.21 1.60
N THR A 475 -24.17 -15.46 0.39
CA THR A 475 -23.50 -16.72 0.04
C THR A 475 -22.06 -16.44 -0.41
N ILE A 476 -21.11 -17.10 0.24
CA ILE A 476 -19.68 -16.94 -0.04
C ILE A 476 -19.32 -17.62 -1.37
N LEU A 477 -18.66 -16.87 -2.23
CA LEU A 477 -18.14 -17.34 -3.51
C LEU A 477 -16.67 -17.78 -3.40
N VAL A 478 -15.81 -16.96 -2.81
CA VAL A 478 -14.38 -17.23 -2.65
C VAL A 478 -13.92 -16.83 -1.26
N LEU A 479 -13.13 -17.69 -0.63
CA LEU A 479 -12.47 -17.43 0.65
C LEU A 479 -10.98 -17.18 0.44
N LYS A 480 -10.41 -16.27 1.24
CA LYS A 480 -8.98 -16.20 1.45
C LYS A 480 -8.66 -16.90 2.76
N VAL A 481 -8.07 -18.10 2.66
CA VAL A 481 -7.65 -18.91 3.80
C VAL A 481 -6.30 -18.46 4.36
N ALA A 482 -5.92 -19.00 5.53
CA ALA A 482 -4.60 -18.81 6.11
C ALA A 482 -3.48 -19.33 5.20
N PRO A 483 -2.26 -18.80 5.28
CA PRO A 483 -1.15 -19.25 4.44
C PRO A 483 -0.86 -20.74 4.54
N GLN A 484 -1.07 -21.35 5.72
CA GLN A 484 -0.88 -22.79 5.98
C GLN A 484 -1.85 -23.66 5.16
N ALA A 485 -3.05 -23.13 4.88
CA ALA A 485 -4.10 -23.83 4.11
C ALA A 485 -4.05 -23.50 2.61
N ALA A 486 -3.03 -22.79 2.13
CA ALA A 486 -2.86 -22.49 0.71
C ALA A 486 -2.63 -23.76 -0.12
N VAL A 487 -3.16 -23.77 -1.33
CA VAL A 487 -3.15 -24.91 -2.26
C VAL A 487 -2.42 -24.55 -3.56
N PRO A 488 -1.86 -25.53 -4.31
CA PRO A 488 -1.34 -25.27 -5.64
C PRO A 488 -2.44 -24.71 -6.55
N TRP A 489 -2.19 -23.57 -7.21
CA TRP A 489 -3.24 -22.83 -7.92
C TRP A 489 -3.85 -23.59 -9.11
N THR A 490 -3.10 -24.51 -9.71
CA THR A 490 -3.57 -25.36 -10.82
C THR A 490 -4.28 -26.63 -10.37
N LYS A 491 -4.05 -27.04 -9.11
CA LYS A 491 -4.64 -28.24 -8.53
C LYS A 491 -6.14 -28.03 -8.25
N PRO A 492 -7.03 -28.97 -8.62
CA PRO A 492 -8.44 -28.92 -8.24
C PRO A 492 -8.64 -29.29 -6.77
N ASP A 493 -8.05 -28.50 -5.89
CA ASP A 493 -8.09 -28.62 -4.44
C ASP A 493 -8.59 -27.31 -3.84
N ASP A 494 -9.47 -27.39 -2.85
CA ASP A 494 -10.17 -26.26 -2.28
C ASP A 494 -10.48 -26.50 -0.80
N TRP A 495 -11.13 -25.53 -0.15
CA TRP A 495 -11.42 -25.59 1.27
C TRP A 495 -12.72 -26.35 1.53
N ILE A 496 -12.67 -27.41 2.34
CA ILE A 496 -13.81 -28.24 2.68
C ILE A 496 -14.32 -27.85 4.07
N TYR A 497 -15.60 -27.51 4.16
CA TYR A 497 -16.28 -27.25 5.44
C TYR A 497 -16.35 -28.50 6.29
N ASP A 498 -15.81 -28.43 7.50
CA ASP A 498 -15.92 -29.48 8.51
C ASP A 498 -16.83 -28.98 9.65
N PRO A 499 -17.99 -29.59 9.88
CA PRO A 499 -18.88 -29.20 10.98
C PRO A 499 -18.26 -29.29 12.36
N GLU A 500 -17.30 -30.20 12.58
CA GLU A 500 -16.59 -30.35 13.85
C GLU A 500 -15.52 -29.28 14.06
N LYS A 501 -14.99 -28.70 12.94
CA LYS A 501 -13.94 -27.68 12.93
C LYS A 501 -14.26 -26.58 11.92
N PRO A 502 -15.37 -25.87 12.08
CA PRO A 502 -15.95 -25.02 11.04
C PRO A 502 -15.07 -23.86 10.58
N LEU A 503 -14.09 -23.44 11.37
CA LEU A 503 -13.20 -22.32 11.06
C LEU A 503 -11.74 -22.76 10.82
N GLN A 504 -11.48 -24.07 10.70
CA GLN A 504 -10.11 -24.59 10.54
C GLN A 504 -9.49 -24.09 9.23
N GLY A 505 -8.26 -23.59 9.32
CA GLY A 505 -7.50 -23.11 8.17
C GLY A 505 -7.93 -21.75 7.62
N LEU A 506 -8.98 -21.11 8.15
CA LEU A 506 -9.41 -19.78 7.72
C LEU A 506 -8.52 -18.67 8.29
N PHE A 507 -8.15 -18.80 9.54
CA PHE A 507 -7.39 -17.81 10.29
C PHE A 507 -5.97 -18.30 10.56
N PRO A 508 -4.96 -17.41 10.60
CA PRO A 508 -3.62 -17.78 11.02
C PRO A 508 -3.63 -18.44 12.42
N GLU A 509 -2.89 -19.53 12.58
CA GLU A 509 -2.81 -20.26 13.86
C GLU A 509 -2.08 -19.43 14.91
N ASP A 510 -1.05 -18.69 14.50
CA ASP A 510 -0.25 -17.82 15.37
C ASP A 510 -0.24 -16.38 14.83
N PRO A 511 -1.30 -15.60 15.12
CA PRO A 511 -1.35 -14.21 14.67
C PRO A 511 -0.34 -13.39 15.46
N GLN A 512 0.44 -12.55 14.76
CA GLN A 512 1.26 -11.53 15.39
C GLN A 512 0.39 -10.66 16.33
N PRO A 513 0.91 -10.18 17.48
CA PRO A 513 0.11 -9.49 18.52
C PRO A 513 -0.74 -8.31 18.04
N GLN A 514 -0.40 -7.74 16.88
CA GLN A 514 -1.10 -6.60 16.27
C GLN A 514 -1.99 -6.98 15.08
N GLN A 515 -2.00 -8.27 14.67
CA GLN A 515 -2.84 -8.74 13.57
C GLN A 515 -4.21 -9.16 14.09
N GLN A 516 -5.25 -8.50 13.58
CA GLN A 516 -6.62 -8.95 13.79
C GLN A 516 -6.80 -10.33 13.15
N ARG A 517 -7.37 -11.29 13.88
CA ARG A 517 -7.75 -12.60 13.35
C ARG A 517 -8.97 -12.44 12.43
N ILE A 518 -8.71 -12.09 11.19
CA ILE A 518 -9.72 -11.87 10.16
C ILE A 518 -9.45 -12.75 8.93
N ALA A 519 -10.51 -13.17 8.27
CA ALA A 519 -10.48 -13.72 6.92
C ALA A 519 -11.19 -12.78 5.94
N LEU A 520 -10.95 -12.94 4.66
CA LEU A 520 -11.63 -12.18 3.61
C LEU A 520 -12.47 -13.13 2.76
N ALA A 521 -13.67 -12.72 2.43
CA ALA A 521 -14.57 -13.48 1.58
C ALA A 521 -15.16 -12.60 0.47
N ALA A 522 -15.14 -13.09 -0.77
CA ALA A 522 -15.98 -12.58 -1.84
C ALA A 522 -17.32 -13.30 -1.81
N PHE A 523 -18.40 -12.55 -1.97
CA PHE A 523 -19.78 -13.07 -2.00
C PHE A 523 -20.27 -13.20 -3.45
N ALA A 524 -21.33 -13.95 -3.63
CA ALA A 524 -21.89 -14.20 -4.95
C ALA A 524 -22.49 -12.95 -5.63
N ASP A 525 -22.67 -11.83 -4.90
CA ASP A 525 -23.04 -10.51 -5.44
C ASP A 525 -21.82 -9.67 -5.88
N GLY A 526 -20.61 -10.21 -5.78
CA GLY A 526 -19.35 -9.51 -6.07
C GLY A 526 -18.83 -8.62 -4.93
N SER A 527 -19.56 -8.49 -3.80
CA SER A 527 -19.07 -7.78 -2.63
C SER A 527 -17.93 -8.55 -1.94
N VAL A 528 -17.00 -7.82 -1.31
CA VAL A 528 -15.93 -8.44 -0.51
C VAL A 528 -16.04 -7.92 0.92
N ARG A 529 -16.07 -8.85 1.88
CA ARG A 529 -16.25 -8.54 3.30
C ARG A 529 -15.16 -9.18 4.16
N VAL A 530 -15.00 -8.60 5.33
CA VAL A 530 -14.11 -9.11 6.39
C VAL A 530 -14.92 -10.03 7.29
N LEU A 531 -14.42 -11.22 7.53
CA LEU A 531 -14.96 -12.18 8.49
C LEU A 531 -14.10 -12.14 9.74
N SER A 532 -14.73 -11.94 10.90
CA SER A 532 -14.06 -12.00 12.21
C SER A 532 -13.88 -13.45 12.66
N ALA A 533 -12.79 -13.74 13.38
CA ALA A 533 -12.63 -15.04 14.04
C ALA A 533 -13.65 -15.28 15.17
N ALA A 534 -14.38 -14.24 15.57
CA ALA A 534 -15.50 -14.34 16.52
C ALA A 534 -16.83 -14.72 15.87
N ILE A 535 -16.85 -14.92 14.53
CA ILE A 535 -18.07 -15.34 13.83
C ILE A 535 -18.60 -16.66 14.42
N GLN A 536 -19.90 -16.69 14.67
CA GLN A 536 -20.54 -17.91 15.18
C GLN A 536 -20.53 -19.01 14.11
N PRO A 537 -20.19 -20.27 14.47
CA PRO A 537 -20.12 -21.38 13.53
C PRO A 537 -21.38 -21.58 12.67
N ASP A 538 -22.56 -21.41 13.27
CA ASP A 538 -23.83 -21.53 12.56
C ASP A 538 -24.06 -20.42 11.54
N VAL A 539 -23.66 -19.18 11.88
CA VAL A 539 -23.72 -18.05 10.95
C VAL A 539 -22.76 -18.30 9.78
N PHE A 540 -21.54 -18.75 10.07
CA PHE A 540 -20.57 -19.05 9.02
C PHE A 540 -21.04 -20.18 8.11
N ARG A 541 -21.66 -21.24 8.66
CA ARG A 541 -22.27 -22.33 7.90
C ARG A 541 -23.34 -21.80 6.92
N ARG A 542 -24.23 -20.90 7.37
CA ARG A 542 -25.26 -20.28 6.51
C ARG A 542 -24.66 -19.46 5.38
N LEU A 543 -23.52 -18.79 5.62
CA LEU A 543 -22.82 -18.05 4.58
C LEU A 543 -22.16 -18.95 3.52
N ILE A 544 -21.89 -20.23 3.83
CA ILE A 544 -21.32 -21.20 2.87
C ILE A 544 -22.42 -21.84 2.03
N LEU A 545 -23.57 -22.16 2.65
CA LEU A 545 -24.70 -22.81 1.97
C LEU A 545 -25.41 -21.82 1.05
N MET A 546 -25.85 -22.29 -0.12
CA MET A 546 -26.55 -21.47 -1.09
C MET A 546 -28.07 -21.65 -1.08
N ASN A 547 -28.56 -22.63 -0.31
CA ASN A 547 -29.94 -23.10 -0.41
C ASN A 547 -30.54 -23.69 0.91
N ASP A 548 -30.10 -23.19 2.07
CA ASP A 548 -30.60 -23.65 3.37
C ASP A 548 -31.91 -22.93 3.81
N GLY A 549 -32.26 -21.84 3.15
CA GLY A 549 -33.45 -21.03 3.41
C GLY A 549 -33.43 -20.28 4.73
N GLN A 550 -32.26 -20.14 5.38
CA GLN A 550 -32.16 -19.49 6.67
C GLN A 550 -31.62 -18.06 6.55
N LEU A 551 -32.18 -17.17 7.33
CA LEU A 551 -31.69 -15.80 7.38
C LEU A 551 -30.31 -15.73 8.07
N VAL A 552 -29.39 -14.99 7.48
CA VAL A 552 -28.10 -14.65 8.08
C VAL A 552 -28.28 -13.41 8.94
N GLY A 553 -27.99 -13.51 10.24
CA GLY A 553 -27.96 -12.37 11.16
C GLY A 553 -26.75 -11.45 10.94
N GLU A 554 -26.61 -10.41 11.77
CA GLU A 554 -25.38 -9.58 11.78
C GLU A 554 -24.16 -10.41 12.22
N TYR A 555 -22.99 -10.20 11.58
CA TYR A 555 -21.75 -10.93 11.83
C TYR A 555 -20.49 -10.07 11.60
#